data_a098724f8ca3e608eccbfef393289a3f
#
_entry.id   a098724f8ca3e608eccbfef393289a3f
#
_cell.length_a   1.000
_cell.length_b   1.000
_cell.length_c   1.000
_cell.angle_alpha   90.00
_cell.angle_beta   90.00
_cell.angle_gamma   90.00
#
_symmetry.space_group_name_H-M   'P 1'
#
loop_
_entity.id
_entity.type
_entity.pdbx_description
1 polymer ?
#
loop_
_entity_poly.entity_id
_entity_poly.type
_entity_poly.pdbx_seq_one_letter_code
_entity_poly.pdbx_strand_id
1 'polypeptide(L)'
;MITAPEIRTILDKAFPGSTIEMQDLTGGGDHWQVFIVSPAFEGKGLLEQHRLVNEALKAEIGDQRIHALALKTYTPAQWQNVSTDS
;
A
#
# COMPACT_ATOMS: atom_id res chain seq x y z
N MET A 1 4.10 -12.28 12.68
CA MET A 1 4.76 -11.05 12.24
C MET A 1 5.03 -11.13 10.74
N ILE A 2 4.71 -10.08 10.00
CA ILE A 2 4.95 -10.03 8.56
C ILE A 2 6.18 -9.19 8.26
N THR A 3 6.85 -9.45 7.14
CA THR A 3 8.03 -8.69 6.74
C THR A 3 7.72 -7.81 5.53
N ALA A 4 8.56 -6.80 5.29
CA ALA A 4 8.41 -5.93 4.12
C ALA A 4 8.41 -6.72 2.80
N PRO A 5 9.33 -7.67 2.57
CA PRO A 5 9.29 -8.47 1.35
C PRO A 5 7.99 -9.26 1.16
N GLU A 6 7.40 -9.74 2.25
CA GLU A 6 6.11 -10.44 2.16
C GLU A 6 4.99 -9.52 1.72
N ILE A 7 4.91 -8.32 2.31
CA ILE A 7 3.93 -7.32 1.91
C ILE A 7 4.13 -6.94 0.44
N ARG A 8 5.37 -6.71 0.04
CA ARG A 8 5.70 -6.36 -1.35
C ARG A 8 5.24 -7.44 -2.33
N THR A 9 5.48 -8.69 -2.00
CA THR A 9 5.10 -9.81 -2.87
C THR A 9 3.58 -9.84 -3.09
N ILE A 10 2.82 -9.66 -2.01
CA ILE A 10 1.36 -9.65 -2.07
C ILE A 10 0.87 -8.48 -2.93
N LEU A 11 1.42 -7.30 -2.69
CA LEU A 11 0.98 -6.09 -3.40
C LEU A 11 1.43 -6.08 -4.85
N ASP A 12 2.61 -6.64 -5.16
CA ASP A 12 3.07 -6.76 -6.55
C ASP A 12 2.15 -7.66 -7.37
N LYS A 13 1.62 -8.71 -6.76
CA LYS A 13 0.66 -9.58 -7.43
C LYS A 13 -0.68 -8.89 -7.65
N ALA A 14 -1.14 -8.13 -6.67
CA ALA A 14 -2.42 -7.44 -6.74
C ALA A 14 -2.37 -6.22 -7.67
N PHE A 15 -1.24 -5.54 -7.72
CA PHE A 15 -1.07 -4.29 -8.47
C PHE A 15 0.21 -4.35 -9.31
N PRO A 16 0.21 -5.15 -10.41
CA PRO A 16 1.41 -5.25 -11.26
C PRO A 16 1.81 -3.89 -11.85
N GLY A 17 3.09 -3.66 -11.94
CA GLY A 17 3.60 -2.41 -12.50
C GLY A 17 3.52 -1.22 -11.57
N SER A 18 3.31 -1.43 -10.28
CA SER A 18 3.17 -0.37 -9.29
C SER A 18 4.51 -0.02 -8.66
N THR A 19 4.60 1.22 -8.15
CA THR A 19 5.69 1.62 -7.26
C THR A 19 5.20 1.44 -5.83
N ILE A 20 5.92 0.66 -5.03
CA ILE A 20 5.50 0.31 -3.67
C ILE A 20 6.65 0.61 -2.72
N GLU A 21 6.35 1.40 -1.69
CA GLU A 21 7.29 1.69 -0.60
C GLU A 21 6.62 1.35 0.72
N MET A 22 7.41 0.89 1.68
CA MET A 22 6.88 0.50 2.98
C MET A 22 7.80 0.96 4.09
N GLN A 23 7.19 1.28 5.23
CA GLN A 23 7.94 1.65 6.42
C GLN A 23 7.34 0.95 7.63
N ASP A 24 8.20 0.29 8.42
CA ASP A 24 7.82 -0.29 9.69
C ASP A 24 7.89 0.81 10.75
N LEU A 25 6.73 1.25 11.23
CA LEU A 25 6.64 2.44 12.07
C LEU A 25 7.15 2.23 13.49
N THR A 26 7.12 1.00 13.97
CA THR A 26 7.52 0.69 15.35
C THR A 26 8.78 -0.13 15.46
N GLY A 27 9.25 -0.68 14.35
CA GLY A 27 10.36 -1.63 14.34
C GLY A 27 9.96 -3.05 14.74
N GLY A 28 8.68 -3.26 15.09
CA GLY A 28 8.20 -4.57 15.51
C GLY A 28 7.54 -5.40 14.41
N GLY A 29 7.36 -4.84 13.23
CA GLY A 29 6.75 -5.56 12.12
C GLY A 29 5.24 -5.68 12.19
N ASP A 30 4.57 -4.87 13.00
CA ASP A 30 3.13 -4.95 13.18
C ASP A 30 2.39 -3.66 12.84
N HIS A 31 3.10 -2.53 12.74
CA HIS A 31 2.53 -1.24 12.35
C HIS A 31 3.23 -0.75 11.10
N TRP A 32 2.52 -0.70 9.99
CA TRP A 32 3.12 -0.43 8.68
C TRP A 32 2.52 0.80 8.03
N GLN A 33 3.37 1.57 7.37
CA GLN A 33 2.95 2.57 6.42
C GLN A 33 3.28 2.04 5.03
N VAL A 34 2.28 2.00 4.16
CA VAL A 34 2.43 1.51 2.79
C VAL A 34 2.06 2.62 1.83
N PHE A 35 2.93 2.84 0.87
CA PHE A 35 2.82 3.87 -0.13
C PHE A 35 2.79 3.18 -1.49
N ILE A 36 1.73 3.41 -2.27
CA ILE A 36 1.54 2.74 -3.56
C ILE A 36 1.16 3.75 -4.63
N VAL A 37 1.90 3.73 -5.74
CA VAL A 37 1.53 4.44 -6.96
C VAL A 37 1.18 3.40 -8.01
N SER A 38 -0.06 3.38 -8.48
CA SER A 38 -0.51 2.34 -9.39
C SER A 38 -1.50 2.85 -10.43
N PRO A 39 -1.36 2.41 -11.69
CA PRO A 39 -2.38 2.67 -12.72
C PRO A 39 -3.73 2.04 -12.36
N ALA A 40 -3.75 1.02 -11.51
CA ALA A 40 -4.99 0.38 -11.08
C ALA A 40 -5.91 1.31 -10.30
N PHE A 41 -5.36 2.41 -9.78
CA PHE A 41 -6.13 3.39 -9.02
C PHE A 41 -6.78 4.47 -9.90
N GLU A 42 -6.50 4.49 -11.18
CA GLU A 42 -7.06 5.49 -12.09
C GLU A 42 -8.58 5.39 -12.12
N GLY A 43 -9.23 6.56 -12.05
CA GLY A 43 -10.69 6.63 -12.04
C GLY A 43 -11.33 6.27 -10.71
N LYS A 44 -10.54 6.01 -9.66
CA LYS A 44 -11.06 5.62 -8.35
C LYS A 44 -10.78 6.70 -7.32
N GLY A 45 -11.77 6.94 -6.46
CA GLY A 45 -11.60 7.86 -5.34
C GLY A 45 -10.70 7.26 -4.27
N LEU A 46 -10.29 8.11 -3.32
CA LEU A 46 -9.35 7.71 -2.27
C LEU A 46 -9.85 6.51 -1.46
N LEU A 47 -11.12 6.52 -1.09
CA LEU A 47 -11.71 5.42 -0.31
C LEU A 47 -11.64 4.10 -1.08
N GLU A 48 -11.94 4.12 -2.38
CA GLU A 48 -11.86 2.92 -3.19
C GLU A 48 -10.43 2.42 -3.36
N GLN A 49 -9.49 3.33 -3.54
CA GLN A 49 -8.07 2.98 -3.61
C GLN A 49 -7.63 2.25 -2.36
N HIS A 50 -7.98 2.79 -1.19
CA HIS A 50 -7.65 2.16 0.10
C HIS A 50 -8.34 0.81 0.25
N ARG A 51 -9.57 0.70 -0.22
CA ARG A 51 -10.31 -0.56 -0.15
C ARG A 51 -9.63 -1.66 -0.96
N LEU A 52 -9.11 -1.33 -2.14
CA LEU A 52 -8.39 -2.30 -2.96
C LEU A 52 -7.14 -2.83 -2.26
N VAL A 53 -6.40 -1.95 -1.58
CA VAL A 53 -5.21 -2.37 -0.84
C VAL A 53 -5.59 -3.23 0.35
N ASN A 54 -6.63 -2.84 1.10
CA ASN A 54 -7.11 -3.62 2.23
C ASN A 54 -7.57 -5.02 1.79
N GLU A 55 -8.22 -5.12 0.64
CA GLU A 55 -8.61 -6.43 0.10
C GLU A 55 -7.39 -7.28 -0.23
N ALA A 56 -6.35 -6.69 -0.80
CA ALA A 56 -5.14 -7.42 -1.14
C ALA A 56 -4.43 -7.97 0.10
N LEU A 57 -4.51 -7.25 1.23
CA LEU A 57 -3.86 -7.63 2.48
C LEU A 57 -4.85 -8.23 3.50
N LYS A 58 -6.03 -8.61 3.05
CA LYS A 58 -7.12 -9.05 3.91
C LYS A 58 -6.75 -10.20 4.84
N ALA A 59 -6.06 -11.20 4.33
CA ALA A 59 -5.67 -12.37 5.14
C ALA A 59 -4.69 -11.98 6.23
N GLU A 60 -3.72 -11.12 5.90
CA GLU A 60 -2.68 -10.69 6.84
C GLU A 60 -3.23 -9.78 7.92
N ILE A 61 -4.20 -8.94 7.58
CA ILE A 61 -4.89 -8.10 8.55
C ILE A 61 -5.78 -8.96 9.45
N GLY A 62 -6.49 -9.91 8.86
CA GLY A 62 -7.37 -10.81 9.60
C GLY A 62 -6.62 -11.71 10.58
N ASP A 63 -5.41 -12.13 10.23
CA ASP A 63 -4.55 -12.94 11.09
C ASP A 63 -3.78 -12.09 12.11
N GLN A 64 -4.00 -10.77 12.11
CA GLN A 64 -3.33 -9.83 13.01
C GLN A 64 -1.80 -9.77 12.80
N ARG A 65 -1.31 -10.21 11.65
CA ARG A 65 0.10 -10.01 11.30
C ARG A 65 0.39 -8.55 10.99
N ILE A 66 -0.65 -7.80 10.60
CA ILE A 66 -0.61 -6.36 10.47
C ILE A 66 -1.63 -5.79 11.45
N HIS A 67 -1.17 -5.14 12.51
CA HIS A 67 -2.06 -4.55 13.52
C HIS A 67 -2.58 -3.19 13.10
N ALA A 68 -1.73 -2.39 12.47
CA ALA A 68 -2.11 -1.08 11.99
C ALA A 68 -1.49 -0.84 10.62
N LEU A 69 -2.29 -0.27 9.71
CA LEU A 69 -1.88 -0.04 8.35
C LEU A 69 -2.26 1.38 7.94
N ALA A 70 -1.27 2.22 7.72
CA ALA A 70 -1.44 3.55 7.17
C ALA A 70 -1.18 3.48 5.68
N LEU A 71 -2.13 3.97 4.87
CA LEU A 71 -2.06 3.88 3.42
C LEU A 71 -1.91 5.24 2.79
N LYS A 72 -1.04 5.33 1.80
CA LYS A 72 -0.95 6.47 0.89
C LYS A 72 -1.00 5.92 -0.52
N THR A 73 -2.06 6.24 -1.25
CA THR A 73 -2.29 5.70 -2.59
C THR A 73 -2.37 6.84 -3.59
N TYR A 74 -1.80 6.62 -4.76
CA TYR A 74 -1.77 7.61 -5.83
C TYR A 74 -1.92 6.93 -7.18
N THR A 75 -2.54 7.65 -8.13
CA THR A 75 -2.39 7.30 -9.54
C THR A 75 -1.03 7.84 -10.01
N PRO A 76 -0.49 7.36 -11.14
CA PRO A 76 0.75 7.92 -11.67
C PRO A 76 0.65 9.43 -11.92
N ALA A 77 -0.50 9.90 -12.39
CA ALA A 77 -0.71 11.34 -12.62
C ALA A 77 -0.68 12.13 -11.31
N GLN A 78 -1.34 11.62 -10.27
CA GLN A 78 -1.34 12.24 -8.94
C GLN A 78 0.07 12.28 -8.37
N TRP A 79 0.81 11.21 -8.53
CA TRP A 79 2.19 11.14 -8.04
C TRP A 79 3.11 12.15 -8.72
N GLN A 80 2.94 12.35 -10.03
CA GLN A 80 3.71 13.35 -10.75
C GLN A 80 3.47 14.76 -10.18
N ASN A 81 2.23 15.09 -9.85
CA ASN A 81 1.90 16.38 -9.25
C ASN A 81 2.56 16.55 -7.89
N VAL A 82 2.55 15.50 -7.07
CA VAL A 82 3.19 15.54 -5.75
C VAL A 82 4.70 15.70 -5.89
N SER A 83 5.32 14.95 -6.80
CA SER A 83 6.76 15.04 -7.05
C SER A 83 7.18 16.42 -7.53
N THR A 84 6.36 17.05 -8.36
CA THR A 84 6.67 18.35 -8.95
C THR A 84 6.59 19.46 -7.90
N ASP A 85 5.73 19.30 -6.91
CA ASP A 85 5.53 20.28 -5.86
C ASP A 85 6.57 20.19 -4.74
N SER A 86 7.39 19.19 -4.75
CA SER A 86 8.45 19.04 -3.72
C SER A 86 9.81 19.65 -4.16
#